data_b6e025d3b9635ce92b1bc1b1935b67cc
#
_entry.id   b6e025d3b9635ce92b1bc1b1935b67cc
#
_cell.length_a   1.000
_cell.length_b   1.000
_cell.length_c   1.000
_cell.angle_alpha   90.00
_cell.angle_beta   90.00
_cell.angle_gamma   90.00
#
_symmetry.space_group_name_H-M   'P 1'
#
loop_
_entity.id
_entity.type
_entity.pdbx_description
1 polymer ?
#
loop_
_entity_poly.entity_id
_entity_poly.type
_entity_poly.pdbx_seq_one_letter_code
_entity_poly.pdbx_strand_id
1 'polypeptide(L)'
;MKFEWDTAKATANISKHSVSFDEAATVFLDQLALSGPDPDHSAGESRYITFGVSSLGRLLAVSHTYRPGGVRVVSARRVTRLERKVYEEG
;
A
#
# COMPACT_ATOMS: atom_id res chain seq x y z
N MET A 1 2.93 -4.92 14.47
CA MET A 1 3.24 -5.31 13.08
C MET A 1 4.52 -4.61 12.64
N LYS A 2 5.42 -5.36 12.03
CA LYS A 2 6.68 -4.79 11.52
C LYS A 2 6.55 -4.48 10.05
N PHE A 3 7.14 -3.35 9.63
CA PHE A 3 7.20 -2.98 8.22
C PHE A 3 8.65 -2.99 7.77
N GLU A 4 8.87 -3.45 6.55
CA GLU A 4 10.19 -3.40 5.92
C GLU A 4 10.05 -2.97 4.47
N TRP A 5 11.13 -2.51 3.88
CA TRP A 5 11.18 -2.14 2.47
C TRP A 5 12.61 -1.95 2.00
N ASP A 6 12.74 -1.91 0.69
CA ASP A 6 14.00 -1.60 0.02
C ASP A 6 14.14 -0.07 -0.04
N THR A 7 15.26 0.48 0.46
CA THR A 7 15.46 1.93 0.51
C THR A 7 15.51 2.58 -0.86
N ALA A 8 16.06 1.91 -1.86
CA ALA A 8 16.10 2.46 -3.22
C ALA A 8 14.70 2.57 -3.80
N LYS A 9 13.84 1.56 -3.55
CA LYS A 9 12.45 1.61 -3.98
C LYS A 9 11.67 2.69 -3.24
N ALA A 10 11.96 2.89 -1.96
CA ALA A 10 11.30 3.94 -1.16
C ALA A 10 11.62 5.32 -1.73
N THR A 11 12.88 5.59 -2.06
CA THR A 11 13.30 6.85 -2.66
C THR A 11 12.65 7.06 -4.03
N ALA A 12 12.66 6.02 -4.87
CA ALA A 12 12.05 6.09 -6.19
C ALA A 12 10.54 6.34 -6.09
N ASN A 13 9.89 5.76 -5.08
CA ASN A 13 8.45 5.93 -4.90
C ASN A 13 8.09 7.38 -4.56
N ILE A 14 8.89 8.04 -3.73
CA ILE A 14 8.67 9.46 -3.41
C ILE A 14 8.79 10.29 -4.67
N SER A 15 9.82 10.04 -5.48
CA SER A 15 10.05 10.75 -6.72
C SER A 15 8.91 10.55 -7.72
N LYS A 16 8.38 9.33 -7.81
CA LYS A 16 7.37 8.97 -8.80
C LYS A 16 5.95 9.31 -8.37
N HIS A 17 5.63 9.12 -7.09
CA HIS A 17 4.24 9.22 -6.59
C HIS A 17 4.04 10.22 -5.47
N SER A 18 5.11 10.83 -4.96
CA SER A 18 5.07 11.77 -3.83
C SER A 18 4.49 11.13 -2.56
N VAL A 19 4.75 9.84 -2.38
CA VAL A 19 4.31 9.07 -1.21
C VAL A 19 5.52 8.36 -0.61
N SER A 20 5.77 8.58 0.68
CA SER A 20 6.81 7.87 1.39
C SER A 20 6.29 6.51 1.84
N PHE A 21 7.18 5.54 2.03
CA PHE A 21 6.78 4.25 2.58
C PHE A 21 6.43 4.35 4.06
N ASP A 22 6.97 5.34 4.78
CA ASP A 22 6.53 5.63 6.15
C ASP A 22 5.06 6.00 6.18
N GLU A 23 4.63 6.87 5.27
CA GLU A 23 3.22 7.22 5.16
C GLU A 23 2.39 6.01 4.73
N ALA A 24 2.88 5.24 3.76
CA ALA A 24 2.18 4.05 3.27
C ALA A 24 1.90 3.05 4.40
N ALA A 25 2.85 2.88 5.31
CA ALA A 25 2.67 1.97 6.44
C ALA A 25 1.50 2.37 7.33
N THR A 26 1.20 3.66 7.43
CA THR A 26 0.09 4.13 8.29
C THR A 26 -1.28 3.72 7.76
N VAL A 27 -1.38 3.37 6.48
CA VAL A 27 -2.63 2.90 5.88
C VAL A 27 -3.16 1.66 6.61
N PHE A 28 -2.27 0.83 7.14
CA PHE A 28 -2.65 -0.40 7.84
C PHE A 28 -3.28 -0.12 9.20
N LEU A 29 -3.30 1.12 9.67
CA LEU A 29 -4.00 1.54 10.89
C LEU A 29 -5.45 1.98 10.60
N ASP A 30 -5.79 2.16 9.33
CA ASP A 30 -7.15 2.52 8.93
C ASP A 30 -8.06 1.31 9.11
N GLN A 31 -9.04 1.41 10.02
CA GLN A 31 -9.96 0.31 10.30
C GLN A 31 -10.86 -0.03 9.12
N LEU A 32 -11.00 0.87 8.17
CA LEU A 32 -11.80 0.66 6.96
C LEU A 32 -10.97 0.23 5.76
N ALA A 33 -9.67 -0.01 5.96
CA ALA A 33 -8.79 -0.43 4.87
C ALA A 33 -9.28 -1.75 4.25
N LEU A 34 -9.19 -1.82 2.93
CA LEU A 34 -9.58 -3.01 2.17
C LEU A 34 -8.34 -3.62 1.53
N SER A 35 -8.13 -4.90 1.75
CA SER A 35 -6.98 -5.62 1.19
C SER A 35 -7.46 -6.77 0.31
N GLY A 36 -6.73 -7.00 -0.77
CA GLY A 36 -7.00 -8.12 -1.65
C GLY A 36 -5.77 -8.50 -2.45
N PRO A 37 -5.80 -9.64 -3.15
CA PRO A 37 -4.68 -10.04 -3.99
C PRO A 37 -4.51 -9.08 -5.16
N ASP A 38 -3.25 -8.86 -5.56
CA ASP A 38 -2.93 -8.06 -6.74
C ASP A 38 -2.83 -9.02 -7.92
N PRO A 39 -3.81 -9.04 -8.84
CA PRO A 39 -3.82 -10.03 -9.93
C PRO A 39 -2.72 -9.80 -10.96
N ASP A 40 -2.18 -8.58 -11.04
CA ASP A 40 -1.17 -8.24 -12.05
C ASP A 40 0.24 -8.66 -11.64
N HIS A 41 0.45 -9.05 -10.39
CA HIS A 41 1.77 -9.32 -9.83
C HIS A 41 1.80 -10.61 -9.02
N SER A 42 1.18 -11.67 -9.56
CA SER A 42 1.09 -12.95 -8.83
C SER A 42 2.18 -13.95 -9.20
N ALA A 43 3.08 -13.60 -10.13
CA ALA A 43 4.17 -14.51 -10.51
C ALA A 43 5.23 -14.52 -9.42
N GLY A 44 5.55 -15.71 -8.89
CA GLY A 44 6.51 -15.89 -7.82
C GLY A 44 5.88 -15.63 -6.47
N GLU A 45 6.27 -14.56 -5.78
CA GLU A 45 5.74 -14.24 -4.46
C GLU A 45 4.37 -13.58 -4.58
N SER A 46 3.43 -14.02 -3.73
CA SER A 46 2.08 -13.45 -3.72
C SER A 46 2.11 -11.99 -3.30
N ARG A 47 1.48 -11.15 -4.09
CA ARG A 47 1.39 -9.72 -3.85
C ARG A 47 -0.03 -9.31 -3.57
N TYR A 48 -0.17 -8.32 -2.69
CA TYR A 48 -1.46 -7.80 -2.24
C TYR A 48 -1.50 -6.30 -2.44
N ILE A 49 -2.71 -5.76 -2.49
CA ILE A 49 -2.90 -4.31 -2.53
C ILE A 49 -3.90 -3.94 -1.44
N THR A 50 -3.61 -2.86 -0.71
CA THR A 50 -4.46 -2.35 0.34
C THR A 50 -4.84 -0.91 0.02
N PHE A 51 -6.14 -0.63 0.04
CA PHE A 51 -6.67 0.74 -0.06
C PHE A 51 -6.98 1.22 1.35
N GLY A 52 -6.46 2.38 1.70
CA GLY A 52 -6.75 2.93 3.02
C GLY A 52 -6.27 4.38 3.14
N VAL A 53 -6.76 5.06 4.16
CA VAL A 53 -6.40 6.45 4.42
C VAL A 53 -5.14 6.50 5.29
N SER A 54 -4.15 7.26 4.84
CA SER A 54 -2.89 7.43 5.57
C SER A 54 -3.05 8.43 6.72
N SER A 55 -2.02 8.51 7.56
CA SER A 55 -1.96 9.48 8.65
C SER A 55 -2.02 10.93 8.16
N LEU A 56 -1.71 11.18 6.89
CA LEU A 56 -1.81 12.52 6.29
C LEU A 56 -3.18 12.75 5.63
N GLY A 57 -4.13 11.86 5.82
CA GLY A 57 -5.48 12.00 5.28
C GLY A 57 -5.60 11.69 3.79
N ARG A 58 -4.63 11.00 3.21
CA ARG A 58 -4.65 10.67 1.78
C ARG A 58 -5.06 9.21 1.59
N LEU A 59 -5.97 8.97 0.66
CA LEU A 59 -6.39 7.62 0.31
C LEU A 59 -5.37 7.02 -0.66
N LEU A 60 -4.70 5.97 -0.22
CA LEU A 60 -3.58 5.37 -0.95
C LEU A 60 -3.86 3.92 -1.32
N ALA A 61 -3.19 3.48 -2.38
CA ALA A 61 -3.10 2.08 -2.77
C ALA A 61 -1.68 1.62 -2.48
N VAL A 62 -1.54 0.69 -1.55
CA VAL A 62 -0.24 0.20 -1.09
C VAL A 62 -0.06 -1.24 -1.56
N SER A 63 0.94 -1.48 -2.41
CA SER A 63 1.30 -2.83 -2.84
C SER A 63 2.30 -3.39 -1.85
N HIS A 64 2.07 -4.62 -1.42
CA HIS A 64 2.89 -5.23 -0.38
C HIS A 64 2.86 -6.75 -0.45
N THR A 65 3.78 -7.36 0.28
CA THR A 65 3.80 -8.81 0.51
C THR A 65 3.82 -9.04 2.01
N TYR A 66 3.36 -10.22 2.44
CA TYR A 66 3.41 -10.57 3.86
C TYR A 66 4.72 -11.25 4.19
N ARG A 67 5.21 -10.99 5.40
CA ARG A 67 6.43 -11.58 5.97
C ARG A 67 6.08 -12.10 7.37
N PRO A 68 6.85 -13.05 7.91
CA PRO A 68 6.64 -13.47 9.30
C PRO A 68 6.67 -12.25 10.22
N GLY A 69 5.54 -12.01 10.90
CA GLY A 69 5.39 -10.89 11.83
C GLY A 69 5.21 -9.53 11.20
N GLY A 70 5.05 -9.42 9.87
CA GLY A 70 4.95 -8.09 9.29
C GLY A 70 4.58 -8.02 7.82
N VAL A 71 4.91 -6.88 7.25
CA VAL A 71 4.56 -6.51 5.88
C VAL A 71 5.78 -5.90 5.20
N ARG A 72 6.06 -6.34 3.98
CA ARG A 72 7.06 -5.70 3.12
C ARG A 72 6.34 -4.79 2.12
N VAL A 73 6.58 -3.48 2.24
CA VAL A 73 5.99 -2.48 1.33
C VAL A 73 6.77 -2.51 0.01
N VAL A 74 6.05 -2.55 -1.09
CA VAL A 74 6.63 -2.63 -2.44
C VAL A 74 6.44 -1.33 -3.20
N SER A 75 5.25 -0.74 -3.12
CA SER A 75 4.97 0.56 -3.75
C SER A 75 3.74 1.18 -3.10
N ALA A 76 3.57 2.48 -3.29
CA ALA A 76 2.42 3.20 -2.78
C ALA A 76 2.11 4.38 -3.70
N ARG A 77 0.83 4.59 -3.96
CA ARG A 77 0.37 5.67 -4.81
C ARG A 77 -1.02 6.13 -4.38
N ARG A 78 -1.45 7.25 -4.86
CA ARG A 78 -2.84 7.66 -4.68
C ARG A 78 -3.76 6.74 -5.48
N VAL A 79 -4.97 6.55 -4.99
CA VAL A 79 -5.95 5.70 -5.66
C VAL A 79 -6.51 6.39 -6.91
N THR A 80 -6.97 5.57 -7.86
CA THR A 80 -7.77 6.07 -8.98
C THR A 80 -9.18 6.36 -8.50
N ARG A 81 -9.98 7.00 -9.37
CA ARG A 81 -11.39 7.29 -9.03
C ARG A 81 -12.16 6.00 -8.77
N LEU A 82 -11.94 4.98 -9.58
CA LEU A 82 -12.62 3.69 -9.41
C LEU A 82 -12.23 3.03 -8.09
N GLU A 83 -10.94 3.05 -7.75
CA GLU A 83 -10.46 2.48 -6.50
C GLU A 83 -11.05 3.21 -5.28
N ARG A 84 -11.16 4.55 -5.38
CA ARG A 84 -11.80 5.33 -4.33
C ARG A 84 -13.25 4.89 -4.12
N LYS A 85 -13.96 4.65 -5.21
CA LYS A 85 -15.33 4.20 -5.13
C LYS A 85 -15.44 2.84 -4.44
N VAL A 86 -14.53 1.93 -4.77
CA VAL A 86 -14.48 0.61 -4.13
C VAL A 86 -14.28 0.76 -2.62
N TYR A 87 -13.34 1.62 -2.21
CA TYR A 87 -13.08 1.87 -0.79
C TYR A 87 -14.29 2.47 -0.08
N GLU A 88 -14.93 3.46 -0.70
CA GLU A 88 -16.07 4.18 -0.09
C GLU A 88 -17.31 3.31 0.03
N GLU A 89 -17.49 2.36 -0.88
CA GLU A 89 -18.63 1.44 -0.83
C GLU A 89 -18.39 0.26 0.11
N GLY A 90 -17.17 0.06 0.54
CA GLY A 90 -16.83 -1.02 1.45
C GLY A 90 -16.76 -2.35 0.77
#